data_45426fb46ae031dbbd15b0f297ebb6b5
#
_entry.id   45426fb46ae031dbbd15b0f297ebb6b5
#
_cell.length_a   1.000
_cell.length_b   1.000
_cell.length_c   1.000
_cell.angle_alpha   90.00
_cell.angle_beta   90.00
_cell.angle_gamma   90.00
#
_symmetry.space_group_name_H-M   'P 1'
#
loop_
_entity.id
_entity.type
_entity.pdbx_description
1 polymer ?
#
loop_
_entity_poly.entity_id
_entity_poly.type
_entity_poly.pdbx_seq_one_letter_code
_entity_poly.pdbx_strand_id
1 'polypeptide(L)'
;MKKILLTITLAVLGAMFLATPALAATNVSFSPVSIKVASGQNFNMAIVINPQGVNNYTAKVELNYPADILQVKSFSFGSNWMALSQSGYDLIDNTNGVLIKTAGYPGGLSSSATFGTVSFYAKKAGSGTIKLGSGALALDANNQNVLSGTPEVAFTVTVAVIAPKQPAVPTPAVTPAAPVAPAPQPVTEQPVAPVEAAQTSLVAAIGGILTLGTGNVWVGTLVTIVILAIVVYVIYALIQRKRKNFGKL
;
A
#
# COMPACT_ATOMS: atom_id res chain seq x y z
N MET A 1 41.92 21.62 25.15
CA MET A 1 40.60 21.99 24.63
C MET A 1 40.53 21.93 23.10
N LYS A 2 41.42 22.56 22.31
CA LYS A 2 41.36 22.52 20.81
C LYS A 2 41.45 21.12 20.21
N LYS A 3 42.27 20.22 20.76
CA LYS A 3 42.42 18.82 20.29
C LYS A 3 41.15 17.99 20.53
N ILE A 4 40.50 18.15 21.68
CA ILE A 4 39.25 17.44 22.01
C ILE A 4 38.12 17.93 21.10
N LEU A 5 38.04 19.23 20.83
CA LEU A 5 37.03 19.79 19.92
C LEU A 5 37.19 19.27 18.50
N LEU A 6 38.45 19.17 17.99
CA LEU A 6 38.74 18.64 16.67
C LEU A 6 38.35 17.16 16.56
N THR A 7 38.60 16.35 17.63
CA THR A 7 38.24 14.93 17.64
C THR A 7 36.75 14.72 17.62
N ILE A 8 35.97 15.52 18.40
CA ILE A 8 34.52 15.46 18.41
C ILE A 8 33.94 15.87 17.06
N THR A 9 34.47 16.92 16.43
CA THR A 9 34.02 17.38 15.09
C THR A 9 34.29 16.32 14.03
N LEU A 10 35.42 15.66 14.07
CA LEU A 10 35.81 14.59 13.14
C LEU A 10 34.95 13.34 13.35
N ALA A 11 34.61 13.00 14.60
CA ALA A 11 33.72 11.87 14.93
C ALA A 11 32.28 12.12 14.46
N VAL A 12 31.75 13.34 14.64
CA VAL A 12 30.40 13.71 14.16
C VAL A 12 30.36 13.73 12.64
N LEU A 13 31.40 14.24 11.96
CA LEU A 13 31.50 14.22 10.50
C LEU A 13 31.57 12.79 9.97
N GLY A 14 32.33 11.90 10.62
CA GLY A 14 32.42 10.49 10.26
C GLY A 14 31.10 9.73 10.45
N ALA A 15 30.34 10.02 11.50
CA ALA A 15 29.02 9.44 11.72
C ALA A 15 27.98 9.85 10.67
N MET A 16 28.09 11.04 10.09
CA MET A 16 27.21 11.49 8.99
C MET A 16 27.42 10.70 7.69
N PHE A 17 28.63 10.20 7.41
CA PHE A 17 28.91 9.41 6.21
C PHE A 17 28.46 7.94 6.33
N LEU A 18 28.13 7.46 7.53
CA LEU A 18 27.66 6.09 7.75
C LEU A 18 26.14 5.95 7.68
N ALA A 19 25.38 7.05 7.58
CA ALA A 19 23.96 7.02 7.34
C ALA A 19 23.70 6.64 5.87
N THR A 20 23.64 5.33 5.59
CA THR A 20 23.12 4.84 4.31
C THR A 20 21.68 5.32 4.18
N PRO A 21 21.31 6.05 3.11
CA PRO A 21 19.91 6.36 2.89
C PRO A 21 19.15 5.02 2.82
N ALA A 22 18.16 4.83 3.69
CA ALA A 22 17.20 3.77 3.51
C ALA A 22 16.51 4.06 2.17
N LEU A 23 16.82 3.28 1.14
CA LEU A 23 16.14 3.37 -0.15
C LEU A 23 14.67 3.10 0.13
N ALA A 24 13.81 4.09 -0.13
CA ALA A 24 12.38 3.89 -0.10
C ALA A 24 12.07 2.75 -1.10
N ALA A 25 11.39 1.73 -0.63
CA ALA A 25 11.15 0.53 -1.41
C ALA A 25 9.65 0.32 -1.54
N THR A 26 9.19 0.13 -2.76
CA THR A 26 7.78 -0.15 -3.06
C THR A 26 7.37 -1.48 -2.46
N ASN A 27 6.24 -1.51 -1.76
CA ASN A 27 5.65 -2.72 -1.20
C ASN A 27 4.40 -3.14 -1.97
N VAL A 28 4.23 -4.44 -2.12
CA VAL A 28 2.97 -5.07 -2.53
C VAL A 28 2.31 -5.69 -1.32
N SER A 29 1.00 -5.60 -1.24
CA SER A 29 0.19 -6.27 -0.23
C SER A 29 -1.08 -6.86 -0.83
N PHE A 30 -1.67 -7.83 -0.13
CA PHE A 30 -2.90 -8.50 -0.54
C PHE A 30 -4.02 -8.23 0.47
N SER A 31 -5.24 -8.06 -0.06
CA SER A 31 -6.45 -7.89 0.77
C SER A 31 -7.54 -8.81 0.26
N PRO A 32 -8.11 -9.64 1.16
CA PRO A 32 -7.83 -9.79 2.58
C PRO A 32 -6.48 -10.49 2.86
N VAL A 33 -5.94 -10.35 4.07
CA VAL A 33 -4.67 -10.95 4.50
C VAL A 33 -4.76 -12.46 4.80
N SER A 34 -5.97 -13.00 4.88
CA SER A 34 -6.25 -14.43 4.95
C SER A 34 -7.60 -14.73 4.31
N ILE A 35 -7.75 -15.93 3.75
CA ILE A 35 -8.93 -16.31 2.97
C ILE A 35 -9.49 -17.62 3.51
N LYS A 36 -10.81 -17.63 3.80
CA LYS A 36 -11.56 -18.85 4.10
C LYS A 36 -12.77 -18.91 3.18
N VAL A 37 -12.93 -20.00 2.45
CA VAL A 37 -13.98 -20.16 1.44
C VAL A 37 -14.40 -21.63 1.37
N ALA A 38 -15.63 -21.93 0.97
CA ALA A 38 -16.06 -23.30 0.69
C ALA A 38 -15.67 -23.70 -0.74
N SER A 39 -15.42 -25.01 -0.95
CA SER A 39 -15.19 -25.52 -2.29
C SER A 39 -16.41 -25.29 -3.18
N GLY A 40 -16.16 -24.97 -4.46
CA GLY A 40 -17.22 -24.55 -5.39
C GLY A 40 -17.57 -23.06 -5.34
N GLN A 41 -16.94 -22.26 -4.47
CA GLN A 41 -17.21 -20.83 -4.35
C GLN A 41 -16.10 -19.99 -4.99
N ASN A 42 -16.48 -18.77 -5.39
CA ASN A 42 -15.53 -17.75 -5.82
C ASN A 42 -15.16 -16.84 -4.65
N PHE A 43 -13.96 -16.27 -4.70
CA PHE A 43 -13.53 -15.19 -3.82
C PHE A 43 -12.64 -14.20 -4.56
N ASN A 44 -12.58 -12.99 -4.07
CA ASN A 44 -11.77 -11.94 -4.66
C ASN A 44 -10.59 -11.59 -3.73
N MET A 45 -9.46 -11.26 -4.35
CA MET A 45 -8.25 -10.76 -3.67
C MET A 45 -7.77 -9.51 -4.38
N ALA A 46 -7.72 -8.40 -3.67
CA ALA A 46 -7.13 -7.17 -4.18
C ALA A 46 -5.61 -7.20 -3.99
N ILE A 47 -4.89 -6.64 -4.96
CA ILE A 47 -3.45 -6.43 -4.95
C ILE A 47 -3.24 -4.93 -4.83
N VAL A 48 -2.56 -4.51 -3.77
CA VAL A 48 -2.29 -3.09 -3.49
C VAL A 48 -0.80 -2.83 -3.61
N ILE A 49 -0.45 -1.78 -4.34
CA ILE A 49 0.94 -1.29 -4.46
C ILE A 49 1.05 -0.01 -3.64
N ASN A 50 2.04 0.02 -2.75
CA ASN A 50 2.40 1.18 -1.96
C ASN A 50 3.83 1.62 -2.31
N PRO A 51 4.02 2.76 -2.99
CA PRO A 51 5.31 3.21 -3.51
C PRO A 51 6.30 3.68 -2.44
N GLN A 52 5.85 3.91 -1.19
CA GLN A 52 6.74 4.28 -0.07
C GLN A 52 7.65 5.50 -0.36
N GLY A 53 7.14 6.46 -1.14
CA GLY A 53 7.87 7.68 -1.49
C GLY A 53 8.70 7.62 -2.78
N VAL A 54 8.68 6.49 -3.52
CA VAL A 54 9.27 6.37 -4.86
C VAL A 54 8.17 6.23 -5.89
N ASN A 55 8.06 7.15 -6.86
CA ASN A 55 7.03 7.06 -7.90
C ASN A 55 7.24 5.82 -8.78
N ASN A 56 6.21 4.98 -8.92
CA ASN A 56 6.25 3.80 -9.78
C ASN A 56 5.52 4.07 -11.08
N TYR A 57 6.20 3.88 -12.20
CA TYR A 57 5.64 4.09 -13.55
C TYR A 57 5.16 2.81 -14.19
N THR A 58 5.74 1.67 -13.82
CA THR A 58 5.35 0.35 -14.30
C THR A 58 5.34 -0.64 -13.15
N ALA A 59 4.33 -1.47 -13.08
CA ALA A 59 4.28 -2.59 -12.17
C ALA A 59 3.96 -3.88 -12.94
N LYS A 60 4.70 -4.93 -12.62
CA LYS A 60 4.41 -6.31 -13.02
C LYS A 60 4.18 -7.13 -11.76
N VAL A 61 3.01 -7.70 -11.65
CA VAL A 61 2.66 -8.63 -10.59
C VAL A 61 2.68 -10.04 -11.17
N GLU A 62 3.46 -10.90 -10.54
CA GLU A 62 3.42 -12.33 -10.74
C GLU A 62 2.91 -12.98 -9.46
N LEU A 63 1.86 -13.79 -9.57
CA LEU A 63 1.34 -14.59 -8.46
C LEU A 63 1.56 -16.06 -8.75
N ASN A 64 1.99 -16.79 -7.71
CA ASN A 64 2.05 -18.24 -7.71
C ASN A 64 1.01 -18.80 -6.72
N TYR A 65 0.20 -19.75 -7.16
CA TYR A 65 -0.87 -20.36 -6.37
C TYR A 65 -1.01 -21.86 -6.67
N PRO A 66 -1.52 -22.67 -5.72
CA PRO A 66 -1.75 -24.10 -5.95
C PRO A 66 -2.88 -24.34 -6.97
N ALA A 67 -2.51 -24.66 -8.21
CA ALA A 67 -3.44 -24.85 -9.32
C ALA A 67 -4.39 -26.05 -9.13
N ASP A 68 -4.05 -26.98 -8.28
CA ASP A 68 -4.92 -28.11 -7.93
C ASP A 68 -6.08 -27.75 -7.01
N ILE A 69 -5.93 -26.68 -6.21
CA ILE A 69 -6.93 -26.18 -5.25
C ILE A 69 -7.67 -24.96 -5.79
N LEU A 70 -6.95 -24.03 -6.45
CA LEU A 70 -7.46 -22.77 -6.93
C LEU A 70 -7.41 -22.66 -8.45
N GLN A 71 -8.28 -21.83 -9.00
CA GLN A 71 -8.27 -21.41 -10.40
C GLN A 71 -8.54 -19.92 -10.48
N VAL A 72 -7.75 -19.18 -11.23
CA VAL A 72 -8.07 -17.78 -11.57
C VAL A 72 -9.18 -17.76 -12.62
N LYS A 73 -10.26 -17.06 -12.32
CA LYS A 73 -11.39 -16.85 -13.23
C LYS A 73 -11.25 -15.57 -14.05
N SER A 74 -10.82 -14.50 -13.39
CA SER A 74 -10.63 -13.20 -14.03
C SER A 74 -9.66 -12.34 -13.24
N PHE A 75 -9.17 -11.28 -13.91
CA PHE A 75 -8.42 -10.19 -13.33
C PHE A 75 -8.97 -8.87 -13.85
N SER A 76 -9.11 -7.88 -12.96
CA SER A 76 -9.49 -6.50 -13.31
C SER A 76 -8.44 -5.56 -12.77
N PHE A 77 -7.91 -4.67 -13.61
CA PHE A 77 -7.03 -3.60 -13.14
C PHE A 77 -7.79 -2.56 -12.30
N GLY A 78 -7.10 -1.97 -11.36
CA GLY A 78 -7.57 -0.79 -10.64
C GLY A 78 -7.61 0.45 -11.53
N SER A 79 -8.18 1.55 -11.01
CA SER A 79 -8.28 2.80 -11.74
C SER A 79 -6.90 3.36 -12.11
N ASN A 80 -6.82 4.01 -13.27
CA ASN A 80 -5.63 4.67 -13.82
C ASN A 80 -4.47 3.74 -14.22
N TRP A 81 -4.60 2.43 -14.09
CA TRP A 81 -3.64 1.49 -14.61
C TRP A 81 -3.90 1.21 -16.10
N MET A 82 -2.86 1.32 -16.91
CA MET A 82 -2.89 1.01 -18.35
C MET A 82 -2.29 -0.38 -18.57
N ALA A 83 -3.14 -1.35 -18.90
CA ALA A 83 -2.74 -2.74 -19.09
C ALA A 83 -1.73 -2.90 -20.24
N LEU A 84 -0.72 -3.74 -20.03
CA LEU A 84 0.20 -4.20 -21.07
C LEU A 84 -0.14 -5.65 -21.43
N SER A 85 -0.96 -5.82 -22.48
CA SER A 85 -1.46 -7.12 -22.94
C SER A 85 -0.55 -7.72 -24.00
N GLN A 86 0.67 -8.13 -23.62
CA GLN A 86 1.65 -8.77 -24.49
C GLN A 86 2.10 -10.10 -23.91
N SER A 87 2.58 -11.00 -24.76
CA SER A 87 3.18 -12.26 -24.34
C SER A 87 4.32 -12.02 -23.34
N GLY A 88 4.31 -12.77 -22.21
CA GLY A 88 5.26 -12.60 -21.12
C GLY A 88 4.92 -11.50 -20.10
N TYR A 89 3.96 -10.62 -20.42
CA TYR A 89 3.50 -9.52 -19.57
C TYR A 89 2.05 -9.68 -19.12
N ASP A 90 1.26 -10.50 -19.81
CA ASP A 90 -0.11 -10.84 -19.46
C ASP A 90 -0.32 -12.35 -19.63
N LEU A 91 -0.57 -13.05 -18.51
CA LEU A 91 -0.77 -14.51 -18.51
C LEU A 91 -1.72 -14.92 -17.39
N ILE A 92 -2.62 -15.85 -17.68
CA ILE A 92 -3.35 -16.65 -16.68
C ILE A 92 -3.11 -18.11 -17.03
N ASP A 93 -2.22 -18.76 -16.26
CA ASP A 93 -1.88 -20.16 -16.41
C ASP A 93 -2.45 -20.97 -15.23
N ASN A 94 -3.64 -21.47 -15.40
CA ASN A 94 -4.31 -22.31 -14.40
C ASN A 94 -3.78 -23.75 -14.32
N THR A 95 -2.89 -24.13 -15.22
CA THR A 95 -2.21 -25.45 -15.18
C THR A 95 -1.04 -25.41 -14.21
N ASN A 96 -0.22 -24.38 -14.32
CA ASN A 96 0.97 -24.23 -13.48
C ASN A 96 0.72 -23.33 -12.25
N GLY A 97 -0.47 -22.72 -12.13
CA GLY A 97 -0.80 -21.83 -11.02
C GLY A 97 -0.05 -20.51 -11.05
N VAL A 98 0.05 -19.89 -12.23
CA VAL A 98 0.76 -18.63 -12.43
C VAL A 98 -0.19 -17.59 -13.02
N LEU A 99 -0.21 -16.41 -12.41
CA LEU A 99 -0.85 -15.20 -12.95
C LEU A 99 0.22 -14.13 -13.14
N ILE A 100 0.34 -13.59 -14.34
CA ILE A 100 1.19 -12.42 -14.64
C ILE A 100 0.30 -11.30 -15.16
N LYS A 101 0.40 -10.13 -14.56
CA LYS A 101 -0.26 -8.92 -15.02
C LYS A 101 0.71 -7.75 -14.94
N THR A 102 0.82 -6.99 -16.02
CA THR A 102 1.69 -5.82 -16.11
C THR A 102 0.88 -4.61 -16.55
N ALA A 103 1.14 -3.48 -15.93
CA ALA A 103 0.52 -2.22 -16.30
C ALA A 103 1.43 -1.03 -16.02
N GLY A 104 1.28 0.02 -16.82
CA GLY A 104 1.85 1.33 -16.57
C GLY A 104 0.89 2.20 -15.76
N TYR A 105 1.45 3.14 -15.00
CA TYR A 105 0.68 4.17 -14.29
C TYR A 105 1.10 5.55 -14.81
N PRO A 106 0.31 6.20 -15.68
CA PRO A 106 0.65 7.50 -16.24
C PRO A 106 0.87 8.57 -15.19
N GLY A 107 1.96 9.31 -15.28
CA GLY A 107 2.34 10.31 -14.28
C GLY A 107 3.07 9.77 -13.06
N GLY A 108 3.16 8.45 -12.92
CA GLY A 108 3.81 7.79 -11.79
C GLY A 108 2.90 7.67 -10.55
N LEU A 109 2.82 6.47 -9.99
CA LEU A 109 2.10 6.19 -8.75
C LEU A 109 2.91 6.75 -7.57
N SER A 110 2.38 7.77 -6.88
CA SER A 110 3.02 8.43 -5.74
C SER A 110 2.40 8.05 -4.38
N SER A 111 1.22 7.45 -4.40
CA SER A 111 0.48 7.03 -3.21
C SER A 111 -0.05 5.61 -3.38
N SER A 112 -0.44 4.96 -2.28
CA SER A 112 -0.97 3.60 -2.32
C SER A 112 -2.21 3.50 -3.21
N ALA A 113 -2.23 2.50 -4.12
CA ALA A 113 -3.36 2.23 -4.99
C ALA A 113 -3.57 0.74 -5.22
N THR A 114 -4.81 0.37 -5.50
CA THR A 114 -5.14 -0.98 -5.96
C THR A 114 -4.61 -1.17 -7.38
N PHE A 115 -3.67 -2.11 -7.55
CA PHE A 115 -3.19 -2.52 -8.86
C PHE A 115 -4.26 -3.29 -9.63
N GLY A 116 -4.95 -4.18 -8.93
CA GLY A 116 -6.06 -4.93 -9.51
C GLY A 116 -6.67 -5.91 -8.52
N THR A 117 -7.75 -6.55 -8.98
CA THR A 117 -8.47 -7.58 -8.23
C THR A 117 -8.49 -8.87 -9.02
N VAL A 118 -8.05 -9.95 -8.38
CA VAL A 118 -8.11 -11.32 -8.90
C VAL A 118 -9.36 -11.99 -8.38
N SER A 119 -10.16 -12.58 -9.26
CA SER A 119 -11.24 -13.49 -8.88
C SER A 119 -10.76 -14.93 -9.00
N PHE A 120 -10.74 -15.64 -7.88
CA PHE A 120 -10.40 -17.05 -7.79
C PHE A 120 -11.66 -17.91 -7.64
N TYR A 121 -11.57 -19.15 -8.12
CA TYR A 121 -12.51 -20.23 -7.87
C TYR A 121 -11.84 -21.32 -7.03
N ALA A 122 -12.48 -21.71 -5.93
CA ALA A 122 -12.00 -22.79 -5.07
C ALA A 122 -12.47 -24.15 -5.60
N LYS A 123 -11.57 -24.91 -6.22
CA LYS A 123 -11.86 -26.18 -6.92
C LYS A 123 -12.18 -27.32 -5.96
N LYS A 124 -11.37 -27.47 -4.91
CA LYS A 124 -11.49 -28.54 -3.91
C LYS A 124 -11.01 -28.05 -2.53
N ALA A 125 -11.43 -28.78 -1.49
CA ALA A 125 -10.97 -28.51 -0.13
C ALA A 125 -9.45 -28.70 -0.01
N GLY A 126 -8.80 -27.86 0.79
CA GLY A 126 -7.38 -27.83 1.02
C GLY A 126 -6.92 -26.48 1.58
N SER A 127 -5.65 -26.35 1.86
CA SER A 127 -5.03 -25.11 2.32
C SER A 127 -3.71 -24.87 1.60
N GLY A 128 -3.29 -23.62 1.57
CA GLY A 128 -2.03 -23.22 0.94
C GLY A 128 -1.79 -21.73 1.05
N THR A 129 -0.87 -21.24 0.24
CA THR A 129 -0.54 -19.80 0.15
C THR A 129 -0.59 -19.36 -1.31
N ILE A 130 -1.03 -18.11 -1.50
CA ILE A 130 -0.85 -17.35 -2.75
C ILE A 130 0.34 -16.42 -2.48
N LYS A 131 1.36 -16.48 -3.33
CA LYS A 131 2.63 -15.75 -3.12
C LYS A 131 2.90 -14.79 -4.27
N LEU A 132 3.56 -13.68 -3.95
CA LEU A 132 4.20 -12.87 -4.97
C LEU A 132 5.40 -13.62 -5.54
N GLY A 133 5.45 -13.80 -6.85
CA GLY A 133 6.52 -14.49 -7.56
C GLY A 133 7.78 -13.62 -7.73
N SER A 134 8.91 -14.27 -8.00
CA SER A 134 10.21 -13.61 -8.18
C SER A 134 10.29 -12.75 -9.45
N GLY A 135 9.39 -12.96 -10.40
CA GLY A 135 9.29 -12.14 -11.61
C GLY A 135 8.49 -10.84 -11.44
N ALA A 136 7.97 -10.56 -10.23
CA ALA A 136 7.30 -9.30 -9.93
C ALA A 136 8.31 -8.14 -9.89
N LEU A 137 7.87 -6.94 -10.31
CA LEU A 137 8.69 -5.74 -10.28
C LEU A 137 7.82 -4.48 -10.15
N ALA A 138 8.42 -3.42 -9.66
CA ALA A 138 7.91 -2.06 -9.71
C ALA A 138 9.03 -1.14 -10.18
N LEU A 139 8.84 -0.49 -11.33
CA LEU A 139 9.88 0.35 -11.95
C LEU A 139 9.64 1.81 -11.62
N ASP A 140 10.70 2.48 -11.21
CA ASP A 140 10.75 3.93 -11.04
C ASP A 140 10.94 4.68 -12.37
N ALA A 141 11.14 5.99 -12.33
CA ALA A 141 11.40 6.83 -13.50
C ALA A 141 12.70 6.48 -14.25
N ASN A 142 13.65 5.80 -13.58
CA ASN A 142 14.93 5.39 -14.14
C ASN A 142 14.91 3.93 -14.62
N ASN A 143 13.73 3.29 -14.66
CA ASN A 143 13.54 1.87 -14.92
C ASN A 143 14.29 0.95 -13.94
N GLN A 144 14.55 1.43 -12.71
CA GLN A 144 15.11 0.60 -11.64
C GLN A 144 13.98 -0.14 -10.93
N ASN A 145 14.19 -1.43 -10.66
CA ASN A 145 13.25 -2.19 -9.86
C ASN A 145 13.40 -1.82 -8.38
N VAL A 146 12.39 -1.15 -7.85
CA VAL A 146 12.32 -0.68 -6.45
C VAL A 146 11.36 -1.52 -5.60
N LEU A 147 10.90 -2.66 -6.12
CA LEU A 147 10.03 -3.58 -5.39
C LEU A 147 10.79 -4.24 -4.24
N SER A 148 10.15 -4.30 -3.08
CA SER A 148 10.69 -4.95 -1.88
C SER A 148 9.68 -5.93 -1.28
N GLY A 149 10.22 -7.01 -0.73
CA GLY A 149 9.43 -8.03 -0.05
C GLY A 149 8.76 -9.04 -1.00
N THR A 150 8.37 -10.15 -0.42
CA THR A 150 7.66 -11.26 -1.09
C THR A 150 6.40 -11.59 -0.29
N PRO A 151 5.36 -10.75 -0.34
CA PRO A 151 4.14 -10.97 0.42
C PRO A 151 3.46 -12.27 0.00
N GLU A 152 2.80 -12.89 0.98
CA GLU A 152 1.97 -14.07 0.76
C GLU A 152 0.68 -13.97 1.56
N VAL A 153 -0.36 -14.66 1.12
CA VAL A 153 -1.64 -14.79 1.80
C VAL A 153 -2.00 -16.25 1.96
N ALA A 154 -2.28 -16.65 3.21
CA ALA A 154 -2.75 -17.98 3.52
C ALA A 154 -4.23 -18.11 3.15
N PHE A 155 -4.61 -19.26 2.59
CA PHE A 155 -6.00 -19.59 2.34
C PHE A 155 -6.37 -20.98 2.85
N THR A 156 -7.65 -21.16 3.16
CA THR A 156 -8.27 -22.43 3.50
C THR A 156 -9.57 -22.60 2.73
N VAL A 157 -9.65 -23.67 1.96
CA VAL A 157 -10.90 -24.10 1.29
C VAL A 157 -11.48 -25.25 2.09
N THR A 158 -12.69 -25.03 2.64
CA THR A 158 -13.45 -26.06 3.37
C THR A 158 -14.32 -26.87 2.43
N VAL A 159 -14.73 -28.05 2.85
CA VAL A 159 -15.75 -28.84 2.13
C VAL A 159 -17.05 -28.06 2.09
N ALA A 160 -17.72 -27.99 0.95
CA ALA A 160 -19.05 -27.40 0.86
C ALA A 160 -20.02 -28.24 1.71
N VAL A 161 -20.61 -27.62 2.72
CA VAL A 161 -21.70 -28.28 3.49
C VAL A 161 -22.97 -28.16 2.65
N ILE A 162 -23.39 -29.27 2.05
CA ILE A 162 -24.69 -29.34 1.42
C ILE A 162 -25.70 -29.37 2.56
N ALA A 163 -26.39 -28.25 2.80
CA ALA A 163 -27.50 -28.23 3.73
C ALA A 163 -28.53 -29.30 3.28
N PRO A 164 -29.04 -30.16 4.20
CA PRO A 164 -30.08 -31.10 3.85
C PRO A 164 -31.22 -30.34 3.17
N LYS A 165 -31.62 -30.80 1.98
CA LYS A 165 -32.76 -30.21 1.27
C LYS A 165 -33.98 -30.36 2.20
N GLN A 166 -34.37 -29.24 2.81
CA GLN A 166 -35.58 -29.22 3.65
C GLN A 166 -36.72 -29.76 2.82
N PRO A 167 -37.49 -30.76 3.31
CA PRO A 167 -38.66 -31.24 2.60
C PRO A 167 -39.55 -30.03 2.24
N ALA A 168 -39.97 -29.96 1.00
CA ALA A 168 -40.85 -28.89 0.54
C ALA A 168 -42.10 -28.90 1.45
N VAL A 169 -42.29 -27.84 2.23
CA VAL A 169 -43.53 -27.60 2.95
C VAL A 169 -44.61 -27.49 1.88
N PRO A 170 -45.72 -28.27 1.96
CA PRO A 170 -46.81 -28.15 1.00
C PRO A 170 -47.27 -26.70 0.97
N THR A 171 -47.21 -26.10 -0.21
CA THR A 171 -47.72 -24.73 -0.42
C THR A 171 -49.18 -24.69 -0.01
N PRO A 172 -49.60 -23.85 0.96
CA PRO A 172 -51.00 -23.67 1.28
C PRO A 172 -51.74 -23.21 0.02
N ALA A 173 -52.89 -23.82 -0.24
CA ALA A 173 -53.74 -23.44 -1.35
C ALA A 173 -54.10 -21.95 -1.26
N VAL A 174 -53.81 -21.22 -2.34
CA VAL A 174 -54.01 -19.78 -2.44
C VAL A 174 -55.53 -19.53 -2.40
N THR A 175 -56.02 -18.98 -1.29
CA THR A 175 -57.37 -18.39 -1.21
C THR A 175 -57.40 -17.13 -2.07
N PRO A 176 -58.39 -16.90 -2.96
CA PRO A 176 -58.43 -15.70 -3.79
C PRO A 176 -58.47 -14.44 -2.91
N ALA A 177 -57.49 -13.57 -3.09
CA ALA A 177 -57.40 -12.30 -2.37
C ALA A 177 -58.44 -11.30 -2.89
N ALA A 178 -59.09 -10.61 -1.95
CA ALA A 178 -59.98 -9.48 -2.21
C ALA A 178 -59.22 -8.30 -2.86
N PRO A 179 -59.89 -7.39 -3.59
CA PRO A 179 -59.26 -6.30 -4.31
C PRO A 179 -58.51 -5.34 -3.37
N VAL A 180 -57.24 -5.13 -3.63
CA VAL A 180 -56.38 -4.21 -2.90
C VAL A 180 -56.63 -2.78 -3.38
N ALA A 181 -56.84 -1.85 -2.46
CA ALA A 181 -56.91 -0.41 -2.67
C ALA A 181 -55.56 0.16 -3.13
N PRO A 182 -55.54 1.29 -3.90
CA PRO A 182 -54.30 1.84 -4.46
C PRO A 182 -53.31 2.30 -3.38
N ALA A 183 -52.06 1.93 -3.58
CA ALA A 183 -50.94 2.32 -2.72
C ALA A 183 -50.61 3.83 -2.83
N PRO A 184 -50.19 4.50 -1.75
CA PRO A 184 -49.69 5.87 -1.82
C PRO A 184 -48.39 5.98 -2.59
N GLN A 185 -48.23 7.08 -3.34
CA GLN A 185 -47.09 7.38 -4.17
C GLN A 185 -45.80 7.61 -3.34
N PRO A 186 -44.63 7.26 -3.85
CA PRO A 186 -43.36 7.50 -3.15
C PRO A 186 -43.06 8.99 -3.06
N VAL A 187 -42.70 9.45 -1.87
CA VAL A 187 -42.16 10.78 -1.61
C VAL A 187 -40.73 10.80 -2.11
N THR A 188 -40.42 11.73 -3.01
CA THR A 188 -39.08 11.96 -3.53
C THR A 188 -38.21 12.56 -2.42
N GLU A 189 -37.24 11.82 -1.92
CA GLU A 189 -36.17 12.36 -1.06
C GLU A 189 -35.22 13.22 -1.86
N GLN A 190 -35.06 14.45 -1.42
CA GLN A 190 -34.14 15.45 -1.96
C GLN A 190 -32.71 15.10 -1.56
N PRO A 191 -31.71 15.17 -2.46
CA PRO A 191 -30.32 14.86 -2.12
C PRO A 191 -29.75 15.87 -1.12
N VAL A 192 -29.27 15.39 0.01
CA VAL A 192 -28.49 16.18 0.96
C VAL A 192 -27.08 16.37 0.40
N ALA A 193 -26.65 17.62 0.25
CA ALA A 193 -25.32 18.00 -0.18
C ALA A 193 -24.24 17.53 0.83
N PRO A 194 -23.04 17.12 0.34
CA PRO A 194 -21.95 16.73 1.23
C PRO A 194 -21.40 17.93 1.98
N VAL A 195 -21.30 17.81 3.29
CA VAL A 195 -20.58 18.78 4.14
C VAL A 195 -19.08 18.58 3.92
N GLU A 196 -18.44 19.54 3.31
CA GLU A 196 -17.00 19.60 3.07
C GLU A 196 -16.26 19.85 4.40
N ALA A 197 -15.51 18.84 4.86
CA ALA A 197 -14.70 18.92 6.07
C ALA A 197 -13.39 19.66 5.77
N ALA A 198 -13.38 20.97 5.99
CA ALA A 198 -12.17 21.79 5.97
C ALA A 198 -11.40 21.61 7.29
N GLN A 199 -10.57 20.54 7.42
CA GLN A 199 -9.60 20.40 8.51
C GLN A 199 -8.35 19.59 8.13
N THR A 200 -7.58 20.04 7.14
CA THR A 200 -6.30 19.35 6.81
C THR A 200 -5.09 20.27 6.60
N SER A 201 -5.19 21.59 6.80
CA SER A 201 -4.08 22.48 6.43
C SER A 201 -3.01 22.66 7.51
N LEU A 202 -3.31 22.47 8.79
CA LEU A 202 -2.37 22.79 9.88
C LEU A 202 -1.38 21.65 10.16
N VAL A 203 -1.82 20.40 10.05
CA VAL A 203 -0.95 19.21 10.27
C VAL A 203 0.05 19.03 9.12
N ALA A 204 -0.34 19.34 7.90
CA ALA A 204 0.55 19.30 6.73
C ALA A 204 1.66 20.37 6.81
N ALA A 205 1.36 21.56 7.33
CA ALA A 205 2.35 22.64 7.49
C ALA A 205 3.42 22.29 8.54
N ILE A 206 3.02 21.68 9.66
CA ILE A 206 3.95 21.27 10.72
C ILE A 206 4.84 20.11 10.25
N GLY A 207 4.28 19.14 9.50
CA GLY A 207 5.04 18.03 8.92
C GLY A 207 6.13 18.50 7.96
N GLY A 208 5.85 19.48 7.13
CA GLY A 208 6.82 20.06 6.18
C GLY A 208 8.02 20.72 6.83
N ILE A 209 7.82 21.41 7.96
CA ILE A 209 8.89 22.07 8.72
C ILE A 209 9.80 21.02 9.39
N LEU A 210 9.24 19.94 9.94
CA LEU A 210 10.01 18.90 10.62
C LEU A 210 10.82 18.02 9.67
N THR A 211 10.40 17.89 8.41
CA THR A 211 11.11 17.06 7.42
C THR A 211 12.15 17.85 6.61
N LEU A 212 12.13 19.18 6.66
CA LEU A 212 12.97 20.06 5.83
C LEU A 212 12.95 19.69 4.33
N GLY A 213 11.81 19.19 3.85
CA GLY A 213 11.64 18.78 2.46
C GLY A 213 12.26 17.41 2.11
N THR A 214 12.86 16.69 3.05
CA THR A 214 13.47 15.36 2.79
C THR A 214 12.47 14.20 2.80
N GLY A 215 11.22 14.45 3.18
CA GLY A 215 10.19 13.43 3.36
C GLY A 215 10.44 12.47 4.55
N ASN A 216 11.55 12.61 5.27
CA ASN A 216 11.92 11.75 6.38
C ASN A 216 12.07 12.55 7.67
N VAL A 217 11.17 12.33 8.63
CA VAL A 217 11.13 13.05 9.92
C VAL A 217 12.45 12.91 10.70
N TRP A 218 13.08 11.75 10.66
CA TRP A 218 14.34 11.50 11.36
C TRP A 218 15.49 12.31 10.80
N VAL A 219 15.59 12.41 9.46
CA VAL A 219 16.61 13.22 8.79
C VAL A 219 16.41 14.70 9.09
N GLY A 220 15.17 15.19 8.99
CA GLY A 220 14.83 16.57 9.31
C GLY A 220 15.15 16.94 10.76
N THR A 221 14.81 16.07 11.72
CA THR A 221 15.11 16.27 13.14
C THR A 221 16.61 16.32 13.40
N LEU A 222 17.39 15.44 12.79
CA LEU A 222 18.84 15.40 12.95
C LEU A 222 19.51 16.63 12.39
N VAL A 223 19.10 17.09 11.22
CA VAL A 223 19.60 18.34 10.61
C VAL A 223 19.27 19.55 11.50
N THR A 224 18.06 19.60 12.05
CA THR A 224 17.65 20.68 12.96
C THR A 224 18.52 20.72 14.22
N ILE A 225 18.81 19.57 14.82
CA ILE A 225 19.68 19.47 16.00
C ILE A 225 21.09 19.98 15.68
N VAL A 226 21.63 19.62 14.51
CA VAL A 226 22.96 20.05 14.07
C VAL A 226 23.00 21.57 13.88
N ILE A 227 21.99 22.14 13.24
CA ILE A 227 21.89 23.60 13.05
C ILE A 227 21.83 24.32 14.41
N LEU A 228 21.02 23.84 15.35
CA LEU A 228 20.94 24.41 16.69
C LEU A 228 22.27 24.33 17.42
N ALA A 229 22.99 23.21 17.34
CA ALA A 229 24.31 23.04 17.94
C ALA A 229 25.33 24.06 17.36
N ILE A 230 25.31 24.28 16.05
CA ILE A 230 26.15 25.27 15.39
C ILE A 230 25.83 26.71 15.87
N VAL A 231 24.54 27.05 15.96
CA VAL A 231 24.09 28.36 16.43
C VAL A 231 24.55 28.59 17.88
N VAL A 232 24.36 27.62 18.79
CA VAL A 232 24.81 27.69 20.18
C VAL A 232 26.33 27.86 20.24
N TYR A 233 27.08 27.12 19.42
CA TYR A 233 28.54 27.24 19.35
C TYR A 233 28.99 28.63 18.89
N VAL A 234 28.36 29.19 17.87
CA VAL A 234 28.69 30.54 17.37
C VAL A 234 28.40 31.59 18.44
N ILE A 235 27.25 31.51 19.10
CA ILE A 235 26.89 32.41 20.21
C ILE A 235 27.94 32.30 21.34
N TYR A 236 28.31 31.10 21.75
CA TYR A 236 29.32 30.85 22.75
C TYR A 236 30.70 31.45 22.35
N ALA A 237 31.14 31.25 21.11
CA ALA A 237 32.37 31.78 20.56
C ALA A 237 32.40 33.32 20.56
N LEU A 238 31.27 33.95 20.21
CA LEU A 238 31.12 35.41 20.23
C LEU A 238 31.17 35.97 21.65
N ILE A 239 30.54 35.32 22.62
CA ILE A 239 30.61 35.73 24.04
C ILE A 239 32.02 35.61 24.58
N GLN A 240 32.74 34.55 24.25
CA GLN A 240 34.14 34.34 24.65
C GLN A 240 35.06 35.39 24.04
N ARG A 241 34.85 35.79 22.77
CA ARG A 241 35.60 36.89 22.12
C ARG A 241 35.34 38.22 22.83
N LYS A 242 34.12 38.52 23.20
CA LYS A 242 33.75 39.78 23.91
C LYS A 242 34.39 39.85 25.29
N ARG A 243 34.42 38.75 26.04
CA ARG A 243 35.05 38.67 27.36
C ARG A 243 36.59 38.89 27.30
N LYS A 244 37.27 38.40 26.25
CA LYS A 244 38.72 38.61 26.08
C LYS A 244 39.09 40.04 25.71
N ASN A 245 38.19 40.76 25.07
CA ASN A 245 38.43 42.16 24.71
C ASN A 245 38.19 43.14 25.90
N PHE A 246 37.29 42.76 26.85
CA PHE A 246 37.06 43.55 28.05
C PHE A 246 38.13 43.35 29.16
N GLY A 247 38.93 42.30 29.11
CA GLY A 247 40.01 42.06 30.06
C GLY A 247 41.37 42.69 29.68
N LYS A 248 41.44 43.52 28.64
CA LYS A 248 42.62 44.22 28.18
C LYS A 248 42.57 45.76 28.32
N LEU A 249 41.55 46.28 28.99
CA LEU A 249 41.41 47.65 29.46
C LEU A 249 41.66 47.67 30.97
#